data_62ca1890e2458eeb09ad4abb9314273d
#
_entry.id   62ca1890e2458eeb09ad4abb9314273d
#
_cell.length_a   1.000
_cell.length_b   1.000
_cell.length_c   1.000
_cell.angle_alpha   90.00
_cell.angle_beta   90.00
_cell.angle_gamma   90.00
#
_symmetry.space_group_name_H-M   'P 1'
#
loop_
_entity.id
_entity.type
_entity.pdbx_description
1 polymer ?
#
loop_
_entity_poly.entity_id
_entity_poly.type
_entity_poly.pdbx_seq_one_letter_code
_entity_poly.pdbx_strand_id
1 'polypeptide(L)'
;YLDGARALGKMGRGPEPVLALLQEWPQAAHIVGEEALVDVTALLFAMQKSPNSGAMAPLLQTLAAVARRLQGPDPLRHYLRTVQDVMARTSVSIHGHHTTFASPGLPVLLAQAPQLLAVLTVAGLARWADYGARHYQHHPQRQCEYFSLQLADSRAVLQRERHGTLLADVENQLSLTLRALWQINVPLRAYATGWGDKPTPAPWTTHHTPDDSICLPDVYDDLAGEYPIKGIDRYRVALAHMAAHRRWTQPLVADNLSPLQRLTIECLEDARVDHLLLRHYPGLRPLL
;
A
#
# COMPACT_ATOMS: atom_id res chain seq x y z
N TYR A 1 -26.72 4.11 14.46
CA TYR A 1 -25.46 3.98 15.20
C TYR A 1 -25.66 3.32 16.57
N LEU A 2 -26.45 3.91 17.48
CA LEU A 2 -26.71 3.32 18.81
C LEU A 2 -27.37 1.94 18.74
N ASP A 3 -28.22 1.70 17.75
CA ASP A 3 -28.86 0.39 17.57
C ASP A 3 -27.88 -0.68 17.13
N GLY A 4 -26.89 -0.32 16.30
CA GLY A 4 -25.76 -1.20 15.95
C GLY A 4 -24.92 -1.55 17.20
N ALA A 5 -24.61 -0.56 18.04
CA ALA A 5 -23.89 -0.81 19.29
C ALA A 5 -24.69 -1.68 20.27
N ARG A 6 -26.00 -1.45 20.39
CA ARG A 6 -26.90 -2.30 21.20
C ARG A 6 -26.98 -3.72 20.66
N ALA A 7 -27.04 -3.89 19.33
CA ALA A 7 -27.06 -5.18 18.69
C ALA A 7 -25.75 -5.96 18.98
N LEU A 8 -24.60 -5.32 18.90
CA LEU A 8 -23.30 -5.88 19.28
C LEU A 8 -23.25 -6.26 20.76
N GLY A 9 -23.74 -5.40 21.65
CA GLY A 9 -23.79 -5.71 23.09
C GLY A 9 -24.62 -6.95 23.40
N LYS A 10 -25.71 -7.17 22.67
CA LYS A 10 -26.54 -8.38 22.80
C LYS A 10 -25.88 -9.67 22.28
N MET A 11 -24.78 -9.57 21.50
CA MET A 11 -24.07 -10.75 21.00
C MET A 11 -23.27 -11.50 22.07
N GLY A 12 -23.07 -10.91 23.26
CA GLY A 12 -22.39 -11.59 24.38
C GLY A 12 -20.90 -11.85 24.16
N ARG A 13 -20.23 -11.05 23.34
CA ARG A 13 -18.79 -11.20 23.01
C ARG A 13 -17.87 -10.24 23.78
N GLY A 14 -18.33 -9.75 24.92
CA GLY A 14 -17.61 -8.79 25.75
C GLY A 14 -17.77 -7.34 25.28
N PRO A 15 -17.18 -6.38 26.01
CA PRO A 15 -17.31 -4.96 25.72
C PRO A 15 -16.41 -4.50 24.55
N GLU A 16 -15.33 -5.20 24.25
CA GLU A 16 -14.30 -4.77 23.30
C GLU A 16 -14.85 -4.45 21.88
N PRO A 17 -15.67 -5.31 21.24
CA PRO A 17 -16.23 -4.96 19.94
C PRO A 17 -17.16 -3.77 19.96
N VAL A 18 -17.90 -3.58 21.06
CA VAL A 18 -18.81 -2.43 21.24
C VAL A 18 -18.02 -1.15 21.37
N LEU A 19 -16.97 -1.14 22.21
CA LEU A 19 -16.10 0.00 22.40
C LEU A 19 -15.36 0.37 21.10
N ALA A 20 -14.85 -0.64 20.39
CA ALA A 20 -14.19 -0.42 19.08
C ALA A 20 -15.16 0.22 18.06
N LEU A 21 -16.41 -0.26 17.97
CA LEU A 21 -17.41 0.36 17.11
C LEU A 21 -17.69 1.82 17.52
N LEU A 22 -17.86 2.07 18.82
CA LEU A 22 -18.14 3.42 19.32
C LEU A 22 -16.99 4.39 19.03
N GLN A 23 -15.76 3.91 19.05
CA GLN A 23 -14.55 4.69 18.81
C GLN A 23 -14.31 4.94 17.31
N GLU A 24 -14.42 3.93 16.47
CA GLU A 24 -13.96 3.97 15.07
C GLU A 24 -15.07 4.38 14.08
N TRP A 25 -16.33 3.98 14.37
CA TRP A 25 -17.43 4.22 13.43
C TRP A 25 -17.69 5.70 13.11
N PRO A 26 -17.65 6.67 14.05
CA PRO A 26 -17.91 8.07 13.70
C PRO A 26 -16.97 8.61 12.61
N GLN A 27 -15.70 8.24 12.67
CA GLN A 27 -14.72 8.63 11.65
C GLN A 27 -14.94 7.88 10.33
N ALA A 28 -15.26 6.60 10.41
CA ALA A 28 -15.56 5.79 9.22
C ALA A 28 -16.83 6.32 8.51
N ALA A 29 -17.92 6.57 9.25
CA ALA A 29 -19.18 7.05 8.72
C ALA A 29 -19.06 8.41 8.00
N HIS A 30 -18.20 9.28 8.49
CA HIS A 30 -17.92 10.58 7.85
C HIS A 30 -17.35 10.41 6.42
N ILE A 31 -16.65 9.31 6.16
CA ILE A 31 -15.98 9.03 4.89
C ILE A 31 -16.85 8.17 3.96
N VAL A 32 -17.48 7.14 4.51
CA VAL A 32 -18.17 6.12 3.69
C VAL A 32 -19.70 6.21 3.75
N GLY A 33 -20.25 7.12 4.54
CA GLY A 33 -21.69 7.27 4.76
C GLY A 33 -22.21 6.40 5.92
N GLU A 34 -23.26 6.89 6.59
CA GLU A 34 -23.85 6.19 7.74
C GLU A 34 -24.57 4.88 7.35
N GLU A 35 -25.10 4.80 6.15
CA GLU A 35 -25.78 3.62 5.59
C GLU A 35 -24.87 2.39 5.50
N ALA A 36 -23.57 2.59 5.37
CA ALA A 36 -22.57 1.49 5.32
C ALA A 36 -22.52 0.67 6.62
N LEU A 37 -23.07 1.18 7.73
CA LEU A 37 -23.18 0.45 9.00
C LEU A 37 -23.94 -0.87 8.84
N VAL A 38 -24.92 -0.92 7.95
CA VAL A 38 -25.71 -2.12 7.67
C VAL A 38 -24.81 -3.25 7.16
N ASP A 39 -23.91 -2.94 6.23
CA ASP A 39 -22.98 -3.92 5.65
C ASP A 39 -21.96 -4.39 6.71
N VAL A 40 -21.43 -3.46 7.53
CA VAL A 40 -20.52 -3.79 8.64
C VAL A 40 -21.19 -4.70 9.66
N THR A 41 -22.39 -4.34 10.10
CA THR A 41 -23.13 -5.14 11.09
C THR A 41 -23.51 -6.51 10.55
N ALA A 42 -23.85 -6.63 9.27
CA ALA A 42 -24.14 -7.90 8.63
C ALA A 42 -22.91 -8.85 8.69
N LEU A 43 -21.71 -8.35 8.40
CA LEU A 43 -20.49 -9.15 8.54
C LEU A 43 -20.20 -9.54 9.99
N LEU A 44 -20.39 -8.63 10.95
CA LEU A 44 -20.22 -8.92 12.38
C LEU A 44 -21.18 -10.01 12.86
N PHE A 45 -22.43 -10.03 12.38
CA PHE A 45 -23.38 -11.10 12.65
C PHE A 45 -22.93 -12.44 12.02
N ALA A 46 -22.36 -12.42 10.83
CA ALA A 46 -21.81 -13.61 10.19
C ALA A 46 -20.61 -14.17 11.00
N MET A 47 -19.72 -13.28 11.47
CA MET A 47 -18.59 -13.67 12.34
C MET A 47 -19.08 -14.25 13.68
N GLN A 48 -20.11 -13.65 14.29
CA GLN A 48 -20.68 -14.14 15.55
C GLN A 48 -21.25 -15.56 15.43
N LYS A 49 -21.94 -15.84 14.31
CA LYS A 49 -22.54 -17.16 14.03
C LYS A 49 -21.52 -18.22 13.62
N SER A 50 -20.27 -17.83 13.45
CA SER A 50 -19.15 -18.69 13.07
C SER A 50 -18.12 -18.76 14.22
N PRO A 51 -17.13 -19.66 14.14
CA PRO A 51 -16.00 -19.69 15.08
C PRO A 51 -15.14 -18.42 15.07
N ASN A 52 -15.35 -17.49 14.10
CA ASN A 52 -14.49 -16.33 13.86
C ASN A 52 -14.84 -15.10 14.70
N SER A 53 -15.58 -15.23 15.77
CA SER A 53 -15.95 -14.10 16.63
C SER A 53 -14.74 -13.31 17.16
N GLY A 54 -13.57 -13.95 17.31
CA GLY A 54 -12.31 -13.27 17.68
C GLY A 54 -11.77 -12.29 16.63
N ALA A 55 -12.28 -12.34 15.40
CA ALA A 55 -11.92 -11.40 14.33
C ALA A 55 -12.75 -10.10 14.34
N MET A 56 -13.80 -10.02 15.17
CA MET A 56 -14.67 -8.84 15.22
C MET A 56 -13.94 -7.58 15.73
N ALA A 57 -13.15 -7.72 16.79
CA ALA A 57 -12.40 -6.60 17.35
C ALA A 57 -11.33 -6.07 16.36
N PRO A 58 -10.45 -6.88 15.75
CA PRO A 58 -9.54 -6.42 14.72
C PRO A 58 -10.22 -5.74 13.52
N LEU A 59 -11.37 -6.24 13.06
CA LEU A 59 -12.14 -5.60 11.99
C LEU A 59 -12.57 -4.18 12.38
N LEU A 60 -13.14 -4.03 13.57
CA LEU A 60 -13.64 -2.75 14.04
C LEU A 60 -12.52 -1.76 14.35
N GLN A 61 -11.44 -2.21 15.01
CA GLN A 61 -10.28 -1.38 15.36
C GLN A 61 -9.56 -0.79 14.14
N THR A 62 -9.68 -1.42 12.98
CA THR A 62 -9.07 -0.94 11.73
C THR A 62 -10.04 -0.20 10.81
N LEU A 63 -11.33 -0.13 11.17
CA LEU A 63 -12.40 0.30 10.27
C LEU A 63 -12.23 1.74 9.77
N ALA A 64 -11.89 2.69 10.64
CA ALA A 64 -11.68 4.08 10.25
C ALA A 64 -10.45 4.23 9.34
N ALA A 65 -9.38 3.49 9.62
CA ALA A 65 -8.18 3.48 8.78
C ALA A 65 -8.44 2.87 7.41
N VAL A 66 -9.22 1.79 7.33
CA VAL A 66 -9.69 1.17 6.10
C VAL A 66 -10.58 2.12 5.31
N ALA A 67 -11.57 2.76 5.96
CA ALA A 67 -12.45 3.75 5.33
C ALA A 67 -11.67 4.89 4.67
N ARG A 68 -10.63 5.40 5.34
CA ARG A 68 -9.73 6.43 4.77
C ARG A 68 -9.01 5.98 3.50
N ARG A 69 -8.76 4.69 3.33
CA ARG A 69 -8.13 4.14 2.10
C ARG A 69 -9.15 3.93 0.99
N LEU A 70 -10.35 3.55 1.33
CA LEU A 70 -11.38 3.16 0.36
C LEU A 70 -12.20 4.33 -0.19
N GLN A 71 -12.38 5.40 0.59
CA GLN A 71 -13.02 6.65 0.17
C GLN A 71 -14.44 6.49 -0.43
N GLY A 72 -15.27 5.60 0.15
CA GLY A 72 -16.66 5.46 -0.29
C GLY A 72 -17.33 4.16 0.15
N PRO A 73 -18.67 4.08 0.05
CA PRO A 73 -19.44 2.92 0.51
C PRO A 73 -19.24 1.68 -0.36
N ASP A 74 -19.15 1.82 -1.69
CA ASP A 74 -19.02 0.67 -2.60
C ASP A 74 -17.67 -0.05 -2.46
N PRO A 75 -16.52 0.65 -2.41
CA PRO A 75 -15.24 0.01 -2.09
C PRO A 75 -15.24 -0.67 -0.73
N LEU A 76 -15.87 -0.06 0.30
CA LEU A 76 -16.00 -0.69 1.62
C LEU A 76 -16.84 -1.97 1.53
N ARG A 77 -17.96 -1.96 0.82
CA ARG A 77 -18.79 -3.14 0.62
C ARG A 77 -18.03 -4.28 -0.07
N HIS A 78 -17.21 -3.96 -1.07
CA HIS A 78 -16.34 -4.95 -1.72
C HIS A 78 -15.29 -5.51 -0.76
N TYR A 79 -14.68 -4.66 0.07
CA TYR A 79 -13.74 -5.10 1.10
C TYR A 79 -14.39 -6.05 2.11
N LEU A 80 -15.58 -5.70 2.62
CA LEU A 80 -16.31 -6.55 3.58
C LEU A 80 -16.68 -7.92 2.96
N ARG A 81 -17.05 -7.95 1.66
CA ARG A 81 -17.26 -9.21 0.93
C ARG A 81 -15.97 -10.02 0.82
N THR A 82 -14.85 -9.38 0.50
CA THR A 82 -13.53 -10.04 0.45
C THR A 82 -13.19 -10.69 1.80
N VAL A 83 -13.43 -9.99 2.92
CA VAL A 83 -13.25 -10.53 4.28
C VAL A 83 -14.17 -11.72 4.52
N GLN A 84 -15.42 -11.64 4.10
CA GLN A 84 -16.38 -12.74 4.23
C GLN A 84 -15.96 -13.96 3.41
N ASP A 85 -15.47 -13.77 2.19
CA ASP A 85 -14.99 -14.85 1.31
C ASP A 85 -13.75 -15.54 1.91
N VAL A 86 -12.80 -14.77 2.42
CA VAL A 86 -11.62 -15.32 3.12
C VAL A 86 -12.06 -16.12 4.34
N MET A 87 -12.96 -15.58 5.15
CA MET A 87 -13.52 -16.26 6.32
C MET A 87 -14.15 -17.61 5.92
N ALA A 88 -14.98 -17.62 4.89
CA ALA A 88 -15.66 -18.82 4.41
C ALA A 88 -14.69 -19.91 3.94
N ARG A 89 -13.61 -19.50 3.23
CA ARG A 89 -12.61 -20.45 2.68
C ARG A 89 -11.64 -20.98 3.73
N THR A 90 -11.28 -20.17 4.73
CA THR A 90 -10.27 -20.53 5.73
C THR A 90 -10.85 -21.12 7.00
N SER A 91 -12.18 -21.12 7.16
CA SER A 91 -12.89 -21.75 8.28
C SER A 91 -13.26 -23.21 8.03
N VAL A 92 -12.80 -23.80 6.93
CA VAL A 92 -13.09 -25.21 6.58
C VAL A 92 -12.23 -26.16 7.40
N SER A 93 -12.80 -27.30 7.84
CA SER A 93 -12.09 -28.33 8.60
C SER A 93 -10.91 -28.90 7.80
N ILE A 94 -9.74 -28.96 8.44
CA ILE A 94 -8.50 -29.54 7.89
C ILE A 94 -8.65 -31.06 7.64
N HIS A 95 -9.59 -31.72 8.32
CA HIS A 95 -9.73 -33.18 8.33
C HIS A 95 -11.05 -33.72 7.79
N GLY A 96 -11.80 -32.90 7.03
CA GLY A 96 -13.07 -33.37 6.43
C GLY A 96 -14.21 -33.65 7.45
N HIS A 97 -14.02 -33.35 8.73
CA HIS A 97 -15.03 -33.45 9.75
C HIS A 97 -15.98 -32.25 9.74
N HIS A 98 -17.23 -32.42 10.16
CA HIS A 98 -18.27 -31.40 10.19
C HIS A 98 -18.01 -30.22 11.17
N THR A 99 -16.89 -30.20 11.88
CA THR A 99 -16.49 -29.11 12.78
C THR A 99 -15.74 -28.03 12.00
N THR A 100 -16.34 -26.86 11.90
CA THR A 100 -15.69 -25.66 11.37
C THR A 100 -14.80 -25.03 12.44
N PHE A 101 -13.55 -24.77 12.12
CA PHE A 101 -12.60 -24.07 12.98
C PHE A 101 -12.55 -22.58 12.62
N ALA A 102 -12.10 -21.76 13.59
CA ALA A 102 -11.84 -20.36 13.32
C ALA A 102 -10.73 -20.23 12.27
N SER A 103 -10.87 -19.26 11.37
CA SER A 103 -9.82 -18.91 10.40
C SER A 103 -8.57 -18.40 11.15
N PRO A 104 -7.44 -19.11 11.09
CA PRO A 104 -6.27 -18.75 11.90
C PRO A 104 -5.67 -17.39 11.49
N GLY A 105 -5.66 -17.10 10.19
CA GLY A 105 -5.05 -15.91 9.65
C GLY A 105 -5.96 -14.69 9.56
N LEU A 106 -7.28 -14.83 9.76
CA LEU A 106 -8.23 -13.74 9.57
C LEU A 106 -7.99 -12.54 10.49
N PRO A 107 -7.76 -12.70 11.81
CA PRO A 107 -7.46 -11.56 12.68
C PRO A 107 -6.19 -10.80 12.25
N VAL A 108 -5.18 -11.54 11.78
CA VAL A 108 -3.91 -10.96 11.29
C VAL A 108 -4.14 -10.18 10.01
N LEU A 109 -4.88 -10.75 9.04
CA LEU A 109 -5.26 -10.07 7.80
C LEU A 109 -5.97 -8.74 8.09
N LEU A 110 -6.94 -8.75 9.02
CA LEU A 110 -7.70 -7.56 9.38
C LEU A 110 -6.84 -6.49 10.04
N ALA A 111 -5.92 -6.88 10.92
CA ALA A 111 -4.96 -5.95 11.53
C ALA A 111 -4.04 -5.30 10.49
N GLN A 112 -3.66 -6.03 9.44
CA GLN A 112 -2.81 -5.54 8.34
C GLN A 112 -3.60 -4.82 7.21
N ALA A 113 -4.93 -4.89 7.21
CA ALA A 113 -5.77 -4.38 6.12
C ALA A 113 -5.51 -2.91 5.76
N PRO A 114 -5.35 -1.96 6.70
CA PRO A 114 -5.06 -0.56 6.34
C PRO A 114 -3.75 -0.39 5.59
N GLN A 115 -2.75 -1.19 5.90
CA GLN A 115 -1.44 -1.17 5.26
C GLN A 115 -1.50 -1.85 3.89
N LEU A 116 -2.17 -3.00 3.79
CA LEU A 116 -2.39 -3.70 2.54
C LEU A 116 -3.16 -2.82 1.53
N LEU A 117 -4.23 -2.14 1.97
CA LEU A 117 -5.01 -1.22 1.15
C LEU A 117 -4.28 0.10 0.83
N ALA A 118 -3.13 0.37 1.46
CA ALA A 118 -2.26 1.47 1.05
C ALA A 118 -1.54 1.18 -0.28
N VAL A 119 -1.36 -0.10 -0.63
CA VAL A 119 -0.59 -0.54 -1.80
C VAL A 119 -1.38 -1.46 -2.74
N LEU A 120 -2.55 -1.94 -2.32
CA LEU A 120 -3.43 -2.80 -3.11
C LEU A 120 -4.78 -2.13 -3.32
N THR A 121 -5.36 -2.33 -4.50
CA THR A 121 -6.81 -2.16 -4.67
C THR A 121 -7.56 -3.25 -3.92
N VAL A 122 -8.87 -3.08 -3.68
CA VAL A 122 -9.70 -4.14 -3.08
C VAL A 122 -9.63 -5.44 -3.89
N ALA A 123 -9.62 -5.33 -5.21
CA ALA A 123 -9.48 -6.49 -6.10
C ALA A 123 -8.09 -7.15 -5.97
N GLY A 124 -7.01 -6.36 -5.83
CA GLY A 124 -5.67 -6.87 -5.57
C GLY A 124 -5.58 -7.56 -4.21
N LEU A 125 -6.18 -6.96 -3.17
CA LEU A 125 -6.30 -7.57 -1.84
C LEU A 125 -7.04 -8.92 -1.90
N ALA A 126 -8.15 -8.99 -2.66
CA ALA A 126 -8.92 -10.21 -2.83
C ALA A 126 -8.07 -11.32 -3.47
N ARG A 127 -7.30 -11.02 -4.54
CA ARG A 127 -6.42 -12.00 -5.20
C ARG A 127 -5.25 -12.42 -4.29
N TRP A 128 -4.64 -11.47 -3.59
CA TRP A 128 -3.57 -11.77 -2.64
C TRP A 128 -4.06 -12.64 -1.48
N ALA A 129 -5.22 -12.33 -0.91
CA ALA A 129 -5.81 -13.10 0.17
C ALA A 129 -6.27 -14.50 -0.30
N ASP A 130 -6.84 -14.61 -1.51
CA ASP A 130 -7.24 -15.87 -2.11
C ASP A 130 -6.04 -16.81 -2.33
N TYR A 131 -4.90 -16.26 -2.78
CA TYR A 131 -3.66 -17.04 -2.90
C TYR A 131 -3.26 -17.64 -1.55
N GLY A 132 -3.19 -16.84 -0.48
CA GLY A 132 -2.84 -17.31 0.86
C GLY A 132 -3.84 -18.34 1.41
N ALA A 133 -5.13 -18.11 1.19
CA ALA A 133 -6.16 -19.04 1.63
C ALA A 133 -6.05 -20.41 0.94
N ARG A 134 -5.77 -20.45 -0.36
CA ARG A 134 -5.65 -21.71 -1.12
C ARG A 134 -4.34 -22.44 -0.86
N HIS A 135 -3.21 -21.75 -0.91
CA HIS A 135 -1.89 -22.39 -0.78
C HIS A 135 -1.61 -22.90 0.63
N TYR A 136 -2.17 -22.22 1.64
CA TYR A 136 -1.95 -22.57 3.05
C TYR A 136 -3.20 -23.11 3.75
N GLN A 137 -4.15 -23.65 2.99
CA GLN A 137 -5.42 -24.18 3.51
C GLN A 137 -5.22 -25.24 4.61
N HIS A 138 -4.19 -26.10 4.46
CA HIS A 138 -3.88 -27.18 5.39
C HIS A 138 -2.77 -26.84 6.41
N HIS A 139 -2.30 -25.59 6.42
CA HIS A 139 -1.18 -25.13 7.26
C HIS A 139 -1.53 -23.84 8.01
N PRO A 140 -2.31 -23.92 9.10
CA PRO A 140 -2.82 -22.75 9.84
C PRO A 140 -1.74 -21.75 10.24
N GLN A 141 -0.60 -22.25 10.74
CA GLN A 141 0.51 -21.37 11.14
C GLN A 141 1.11 -20.62 9.94
N ARG A 142 1.37 -21.32 8.83
CA ARG A 142 1.88 -20.68 7.61
C ARG A 142 0.88 -19.69 7.01
N GLN A 143 -0.42 -19.95 7.17
CA GLN A 143 -1.45 -19.01 6.77
C GLN A 143 -1.35 -17.69 7.56
N CYS A 144 -1.14 -17.77 8.88
CA CYS A 144 -0.88 -16.58 9.70
C CYS A 144 0.41 -15.87 9.28
N GLU A 145 1.49 -16.61 9.04
CA GLU A 145 2.76 -16.06 8.55
C GLU A 145 2.61 -15.40 7.17
N TYR A 146 1.78 -15.95 6.28
CA TYR A 146 1.46 -15.35 4.99
C TYR A 146 0.72 -14.02 5.18
N PHE A 147 -0.36 -14.00 5.95
CA PHE A 147 -1.16 -12.78 6.16
C PHE A 147 -0.44 -11.71 6.99
N SER A 148 0.60 -12.09 7.76
CA SER A 148 1.50 -11.15 8.44
C SER A 148 2.69 -10.70 7.60
N LEU A 149 2.78 -11.07 6.31
CA LEU A 149 3.86 -10.73 5.38
C LEU A 149 5.25 -11.28 5.79
N GLN A 150 5.29 -12.31 6.62
CA GLN A 150 6.55 -12.94 7.03
C GLN A 150 7.11 -13.85 5.95
N LEU A 151 6.27 -14.48 5.13
CA LEU A 151 6.70 -15.37 4.06
C LEU A 151 7.18 -14.60 2.83
N ALA A 152 8.18 -15.15 2.13
CA ALA A 152 8.66 -14.62 0.87
C ALA A 152 7.55 -14.58 -0.20
N ASP A 153 6.73 -15.64 -0.26
CA ASP A 153 5.61 -15.75 -1.19
C ASP A 153 4.57 -14.66 -0.99
N SER A 154 4.25 -14.33 0.28
CA SER A 154 3.26 -13.27 0.56
C SER A 154 3.72 -11.92 0.04
N ARG A 155 5.03 -11.63 0.18
CA ARG A 155 5.64 -10.40 -0.35
C ARG A 155 5.72 -10.41 -1.87
N ALA A 156 6.05 -11.55 -2.47
CA ALA A 156 6.11 -11.69 -3.93
C ALA A 156 4.73 -11.51 -4.59
N VAL A 157 3.69 -12.14 -4.01
CA VAL A 157 2.31 -11.97 -4.50
C VAL A 157 1.82 -10.54 -4.26
N LEU A 158 2.17 -9.93 -3.10
CA LEU A 158 1.86 -8.53 -2.81
C LEU A 158 2.44 -7.61 -3.88
N GLN A 159 3.71 -7.78 -4.24
CA GLN A 159 4.36 -6.99 -5.30
C GLN A 159 3.66 -7.12 -6.64
N ARG A 160 3.26 -8.35 -7.01
CA ARG A 160 2.52 -8.58 -8.26
C ARG A 160 1.15 -7.92 -8.30
N GLU A 161 0.46 -7.85 -7.15
CA GLU A 161 -0.91 -7.32 -7.04
C GLU A 161 -0.95 -5.82 -6.71
N ARG A 162 0.21 -5.17 -6.50
CA ARG A 162 0.26 -3.71 -6.20
C ARG A 162 -0.37 -2.91 -7.32
N HIS A 163 -1.06 -1.84 -6.95
CA HIS A 163 -1.48 -0.82 -7.91
C HIS A 163 -0.29 0.10 -8.25
N GLY A 164 -0.40 0.75 -9.39
CA GLY A 164 0.66 1.63 -9.88
C GLY A 164 1.46 1.04 -11.05
N THR A 165 2.42 1.79 -11.52
CA THR A 165 3.34 1.40 -12.59
C THR A 165 4.58 0.79 -11.96
N LEU A 166 4.88 -0.47 -12.29
CA LEU A 166 6.11 -1.13 -11.83
C LEU A 166 7.30 -0.71 -12.71
N LEU A 167 8.45 -0.46 -12.08
CA LEU A 167 9.68 -0.14 -12.82
C LEU A 167 10.03 -1.26 -13.82
N ALA A 168 9.89 -2.52 -13.42
CA ALA A 168 10.18 -3.67 -14.27
C ALA A 168 9.39 -3.69 -15.59
N ASP A 169 8.15 -3.18 -15.58
CA ASP A 169 7.30 -3.15 -16.77
C ASP A 169 7.68 -2.02 -17.74
N VAL A 170 8.28 -0.95 -17.22
CA VAL A 170 8.58 0.27 -18.01
C VAL A 170 10.08 0.55 -18.16
N GLU A 171 10.96 -0.28 -17.58
CA GLU A 171 12.41 -0.09 -17.55
C GLU A 171 13.00 0.12 -18.95
N ASN A 172 12.61 -0.73 -19.91
CA ASN A 172 13.08 -0.62 -21.29
C ASN A 172 12.68 0.72 -21.93
N GLN A 173 11.43 1.15 -21.70
CA GLN A 173 10.94 2.44 -22.23
C GLN A 173 11.68 3.62 -21.61
N LEU A 174 11.93 3.57 -20.29
CA LEU A 174 12.67 4.60 -19.56
C LEU A 174 14.13 4.65 -19.99
N SER A 175 14.79 3.52 -20.16
CA SER A 175 16.17 3.43 -20.65
C SER A 175 16.31 4.00 -22.07
N LEU A 176 15.36 3.69 -22.96
CA LEU A 176 15.32 4.29 -24.30
C LEU A 176 15.12 5.81 -24.24
N THR A 177 14.25 6.30 -23.37
CA THR A 177 14.02 7.72 -23.16
C THR A 177 15.29 8.43 -22.68
N LEU A 178 16.00 7.84 -21.72
CA LEU A 178 17.25 8.34 -21.17
C LEU A 178 18.33 8.46 -22.24
N ARG A 179 18.46 7.43 -23.07
CA ARG A 179 19.41 7.42 -24.20
C ARG A 179 19.05 8.43 -25.28
N ALA A 180 17.77 8.51 -25.64
CA ALA A 180 17.31 9.37 -26.72
C ALA A 180 17.41 10.87 -26.38
N LEU A 181 17.05 11.27 -25.15
CA LEU A 181 17.00 12.68 -24.75
C LEU A 181 18.34 13.18 -24.18
N TRP A 182 19.05 12.34 -23.45
CA TRP A 182 20.25 12.76 -22.71
C TRP A 182 21.53 12.03 -23.10
N GLN A 183 21.45 11.03 -24.00
CA GLN A 183 22.59 10.20 -24.42
C GLN A 183 23.25 9.46 -23.25
N ILE A 184 22.51 9.23 -22.18
CA ILE A 184 22.94 8.52 -20.99
C ILE A 184 22.58 7.04 -21.15
N ASN A 185 23.54 6.16 -20.95
CA ASN A 185 23.35 4.72 -21.03
C ASN A 185 23.86 4.06 -19.73
N VAL A 186 23.02 4.09 -18.70
CA VAL A 186 23.29 3.54 -17.38
C VAL A 186 22.18 2.59 -16.97
N PRO A 187 22.46 1.58 -16.15
CA PRO A 187 21.43 0.67 -15.66
C PRO A 187 20.48 1.40 -14.71
N LEU A 188 19.18 1.09 -14.85
CA LEU A 188 18.16 1.49 -13.89
C LEU A 188 18.03 0.40 -12.82
N ARG A 189 18.00 0.79 -11.54
CA ARG A 189 17.86 -0.15 -10.43
C ARG A 189 16.65 0.19 -9.60
N ALA A 190 15.83 -0.83 -9.34
CA ALA A 190 14.72 -0.70 -8.40
C ALA A 190 15.23 -0.68 -6.96
N TYR A 191 14.72 0.23 -6.14
CA TYR A 191 14.76 0.09 -4.70
C TYR A 191 13.34 -0.10 -4.17
N ALA A 192 13.20 -0.99 -3.17
CA ALA A 192 11.90 -1.25 -2.58
C ALA A 192 11.42 -0.01 -1.83
N THR A 193 10.25 0.51 -2.20
CA THR A 193 9.54 1.50 -1.41
C THR A 193 9.00 0.79 -0.18
N GLY A 194 9.75 0.90 0.91
CA GLY A 194 9.73 -0.02 2.03
C GLY A 194 8.38 -0.28 2.66
N TRP A 195 8.17 -1.54 2.91
CA TRP A 195 7.31 -2.05 3.93
C TRP A 195 8.18 -2.19 5.21
N GLY A 196 8.03 -1.28 6.18
CA GLY A 196 8.74 -1.33 7.47
C GLY A 196 9.38 -0.02 7.90
N ASP A 197 9.76 0.05 9.18
CA ASP A 197 10.27 1.23 9.90
C ASP A 197 11.64 1.79 9.43
N LYS A 198 12.20 1.30 8.34
CA LYS A 198 13.44 1.86 7.80
C LYS A 198 13.09 2.96 6.80
N PRO A 199 13.54 4.20 7.04
CA PRO A 199 13.39 5.25 6.06
C PRO A 199 14.08 4.82 4.77
N THR A 200 13.32 4.73 3.69
CA THR A 200 13.86 4.55 2.34
C THR A 200 14.75 5.76 2.05
N PRO A 201 15.99 5.59 1.60
CA PRO A 201 16.79 6.73 1.18
C PRO A 201 16.02 7.51 0.13
N ALA A 202 15.96 8.83 0.28
CA ALA A 202 15.33 9.68 -0.70
C ALA A 202 15.98 9.42 -2.08
N PRO A 203 15.20 9.29 -3.17
CA PRO A 203 15.73 8.93 -4.50
C PRO A 203 16.83 9.87 -5.00
N TRP A 204 16.82 11.12 -4.55
CA TRP A 204 17.78 12.16 -4.91
C TRP A 204 19.12 12.11 -4.17
N THR A 205 19.27 11.31 -3.12
CA THR A 205 20.54 11.17 -2.40
C THR A 205 21.53 10.23 -3.09
N THR A 206 21.14 9.61 -4.19
CA THR A 206 21.94 8.57 -4.88
C THR A 206 22.33 8.96 -6.31
N HIS A 207 22.71 10.23 -6.55
CA HIS A 207 23.16 10.69 -7.88
C HIS A 207 24.41 9.96 -8.38
N HIS A 208 25.22 9.46 -7.46
CA HIS A 208 26.43 8.72 -7.75
C HIS A 208 26.42 7.41 -6.96
N THR A 209 25.87 6.37 -7.56
CA THR A 209 26.06 5.02 -7.06
C THR A 209 27.44 4.53 -7.47
N PRO A 210 28.10 3.67 -6.67
CA PRO A 210 29.45 3.14 -6.99
C PRO A 210 29.52 2.48 -8.36
N ASP A 211 28.41 1.98 -8.87
CA ASP A 211 28.29 1.26 -10.15
C ASP A 211 27.65 2.12 -11.27
N ASP A 212 27.59 3.42 -11.08
CA ASP A 212 27.05 4.39 -12.06
C ASP A 212 25.61 4.10 -12.51
N SER A 213 24.78 3.53 -11.63
CA SER A 213 23.36 3.25 -11.89
C SER A 213 22.45 4.43 -11.46
N ILE A 214 21.22 4.46 -12.00
CA ILE A 214 20.15 5.32 -11.49
C ILE A 214 19.19 4.47 -10.69
N CYS A 215 19.00 4.82 -9.40
CA CYS A 215 18.07 4.13 -8.52
C CYS A 215 16.70 4.81 -8.57
N LEU A 216 15.65 4.02 -8.83
CA LEU A 216 14.26 4.47 -8.88
C LEU A 216 13.40 3.58 -7.97
N PRO A 217 12.27 4.10 -7.44
CA PRO A 217 11.34 3.26 -6.71
C PRO A 217 10.89 2.06 -7.54
N ASP A 218 10.64 0.92 -6.90
CA ASP A 218 10.12 -0.28 -7.56
C ASP A 218 8.71 -0.08 -8.14
N VAL A 219 7.93 0.89 -7.59
CA VAL A 219 6.60 1.24 -8.06
C VAL A 219 6.31 2.73 -7.82
N TYR A 220 5.64 3.35 -8.77
CA TYR A 220 4.96 4.63 -8.62
C TYR A 220 3.46 4.47 -8.81
N ASP A 221 2.69 4.89 -7.81
CA ASP A 221 1.24 4.98 -7.91
C ASP A 221 0.80 6.16 -8.77
N ASP A 222 -0.36 6.02 -9.42
CA ASP A 222 -1.00 7.15 -10.05
C ASP A 222 -1.46 8.14 -8.97
N LEU A 223 -1.21 9.42 -9.18
CA LEU A 223 -1.72 10.47 -8.31
C LEU A 223 -3.09 10.93 -8.82
N ALA A 224 -4.09 10.75 -7.97
CA ALA A 224 -5.42 11.30 -8.20
C ALA A 224 -5.47 12.76 -7.74
N GLY A 225 -6.21 13.61 -8.47
CA GLY A 225 -6.39 15.02 -8.14
C GLY A 225 -6.97 15.80 -9.30
N GLU A 226 -6.98 17.12 -9.20
CA GLU A 226 -7.42 18.01 -10.28
C GLU A 226 -6.58 17.79 -11.56
N TYR A 227 -5.29 17.48 -11.38
CA TYR A 227 -4.36 17.11 -12.45
C TYR A 227 -3.79 15.72 -12.17
N PRO A 228 -4.43 14.65 -12.67
CA PRO A 228 -3.98 13.29 -12.41
C PRO A 228 -2.65 13.02 -13.11
N ILE A 229 -1.69 12.48 -12.38
CA ILE A 229 -0.36 12.13 -12.88
C ILE A 229 -0.22 10.60 -12.85
N LYS A 230 0.08 10.00 -13.99
CA LYS A 230 0.31 8.55 -14.08
C LYS A 230 1.66 8.16 -13.49
N GLY A 231 1.77 6.95 -12.96
CA GLY A 231 3.02 6.42 -12.42
C GLY A 231 4.17 6.45 -13.42
N ILE A 232 3.89 6.19 -14.72
CA ILE A 232 4.90 6.29 -15.77
C ILE A 232 5.45 7.73 -15.93
N ASP A 233 4.61 8.73 -15.76
CA ASP A 233 5.03 10.13 -15.88
C ASP A 233 5.85 10.55 -14.65
N ARG A 234 5.52 10.01 -13.48
CA ARG A 234 6.35 10.16 -12.26
C ARG A 234 7.75 9.59 -12.46
N TYR A 235 7.87 8.40 -13.09
CA TYR A 235 9.17 7.86 -13.49
C TYR A 235 9.92 8.76 -14.46
N ARG A 236 9.22 9.31 -15.47
CA ARG A 236 9.83 10.22 -16.46
C ARG A 236 10.37 11.48 -15.80
N VAL A 237 9.62 12.07 -14.85
CA VAL A 237 10.06 13.24 -14.10
C VAL A 237 11.29 12.92 -13.26
N ALA A 238 11.24 11.83 -12.46
CA ALA A 238 12.36 11.43 -11.63
C ALA A 238 13.61 11.14 -12.48
N LEU A 239 13.45 10.48 -13.62
CA LEU A 239 14.54 10.19 -14.54
C LEU A 239 15.13 11.45 -15.17
N ALA A 240 14.28 12.40 -15.57
CA ALA A 240 14.70 13.69 -16.13
C ALA A 240 15.48 14.51 -15.09
N HIS A 241 14.99 14.58 -13.88
CA HIS A 241 15.65 15.23 -12.75
C HIS A 241 17.04 14.63 -12.47
N MET A 242 17.14 13.29 -12.39
CA MET A 242 18.40 12.60 -12.19
C MET A 242 19.38 12.80 -13.35
N ALA A 243 18.90 12.81 -14.60
CA ALA A 243 19.72 13.11 -15.78
C ALA A 243 20.22 14.55 -15.76
N ALA A 244 19.40 15.48 -15.28
CA ALA A 244 19.75 16.89 -15.15
C ALA A 244 20.84 17.12 -14.10
N HIS A 245 20.75 16.45 -12.95
CA HIS A 245 21.82 16.46 -11.96
C HIS A 245 23.15 15.93 -12.54
N ARG A 246 23.12 14.81 -13.25
CA ARG A 246 24.31 14.25 -13.88
C ARG A 246 24.95 15.23 -14.89
N ARG A 247 24.17 16.09 -15.51
CA ARG A 247 24.64 17.04 -16.51
C ARG A 247 25.14 18.36 -15.93
N TRP A 248 24.47 18.87 -14.87
CA TRP A 248 24.67 20.25 -14.41
C TRP A 248 25.13 20.40 -12.98
N THR A 249 25.03 19.36 -12.13
CA THR A 249 25.49 19.40 -10.76
C THR A 249 26.95 19.01 -10.68
N GLN A 250 27.72 19.79 -9.94
CA GLN A 250 29.09 19.44 -9.57
C GLN A 250 29.14 18.91 -8.15
N PRO A 251 29.96 17.85 -7.88
CA PRO A 251 30.08 17.32 -6.53
C PRO A 251 30.59 18.37 -5.56
N LEU A 252 29.93 18.46 -4.40
CA LEU A 252 30.31 19.33 -3.31
C LEU A 252 30.77 18.50 -2.11
N VAL A 253 31.91 18.87 -1.50
CA VAL A 253 32.37 18.27 -0.25
C VAL A 253 31.53 18.84 0.89
N ALA A 254 30.76 17.98 1.56
CA ALA A 254 29.76 18.37 2.57
C ALA A 254 30.17 18.03 4.01
N ASP A 255 31.43 17.64 4.26
CA ASP A 255 31.88 17.10 5.54
C ASP A 255 31.71 18.07 6.72
N ASN A 256 31.83 19.38 6.46
CA ASN A 256 31.76 20.43 7.47
C ASN A 256 30.38 21.15 7.51
N LEU A 257 29.39 20.67 6.79
CA LEU A 257 28.06 21.27 6.73
C LEU A 257 27.12 20.67 7.77
N SER A 258 26.38 21.53 8.46
CA SER A 258 25.28 21.08 9.34
C SER A 258 24.15 20.41 8.51
N PRO A 259 23.30 19.56 9.12
CA PRO A 259 22.18 18.95 8.42
C PRO A 259 21.25 19.95 7.72
N LEU A 260 21.00 21.10 8.35
CA LEU A 260 20.18 22.16 7.76
C LEU A 260 20.85 22.80 6.52
N GLN A 261 22.16 23.06 6.60
CA GLN A 261 22.92 23.58 5.46
C GLN A 261 22.91 22.62 4.27
N ARG A 262 23.10 21.31 4.53
CA ARG A 262 23.02 20.26 3.50
C ARG A 262 21.64 20.28 2.83
N LEU A 263 20.57 20.22 3.62
CA LEU A 263 19.20 20.24 3.12
C LEU A 263 18.91 21.52 2.29
N THR A 264 19.40 22.67 2.76
CA THR A 264 19.20 23.95 2.04
C THR A 264 19.93 23.93 0.69
N ILE A 265 21.16 23.43 0.66
CA ILE A 265 21.93 23.32 -0.60
C ILE A 265 21.26 22.34 -1.56
N GLU A 266 20.81 21.19 -1.08
CA GLU A 266 20.06 20.21 -1.87
C GLU A 266 18.80 20.83 -2.48
N CYS A 267 17.95 21.47 -1.68
CA CYS A 267 16.74 22.13 -2.18
C CYS A 267 17.01 23.23 -3.22
N LEU A 268 18.05 24.03 -3.01
CA LEU A 268 18.42 25.09 -3.96
C LEU A 268 19.01 24.52 -5.25
N GLU A 269 19.79 23.46 -5.14
CA GLU A 269 20.37 22.78 -6.29
C GLU A 269 19.30 22.06 -7.10
N ASP A 270 18.34 21.37 -6.46
CA ASP A 270 17.19 20.78 -7.11
C ASP A 270 16.38 21.83 -7.89
N ALA A 271 16.05 22.95 -7.26
CA ALA A 271 15.34 24.05 -7.91
C ALA A 271 16.12 24.63 -9.10
N ARG A 272 17.46 24.76 -8.97
CA ARG A 272 18.33 25.24 -10.06
C ARG A 272 18.33 24.26 -11.24
N VAL A 273 18.46 22.98 -10.93
CA VAL A 273 18.49 21.91 -11.93
C VAL A 273 17.17 21.79 -12.65
N ASP A 274 16.05 21.84 -11.93
CA ASP A 274 14.69 21.82 -12.50
C ASP A 274 14.45 23.05 -13.39
N HIS A 275 14.90 24.23 -12.98
CA HIS A 275 14.82 25.42 -13.82
C HIS A 275 15.59 25.25 -15.16
N LEU A 276 16.80 24.71 -15.11
CA LEU A 276 17.59 24.43 -16.31
C LEU A 276 16.92 23.34 -17.17
N LEU A 277 16.37 22.30 -16.53
CA LEU A 277 15.64 21.25 -17.21
C LEU A 277 14.45 21.80 -17.99
N LEU A 278 13.61 22.63 -17.37
CA LEU A 278 12.47 23.28 -18.02
C LEU A 278 12.87 24.25 -19.14
N ARG A 279 14.02 24.91 -19.01
CA ARG A 279 14.56 25.80 -20.04
C ARG A 279 15.02 25.04 -21.27
N HIS A 280 15.67 23.89 -21.07
CA HIS A 280 16.23 23.09 -22.17
C HIS A 280 15.22 22.10 -22.76
N TYR A 281 14.25 21.63 -21.92
CA TYR A 281 13.24 20.65 -22.31
C TYR A 281 11.83 21.13 -21.92
N PRO A 282 11.30 22.19 -22.61
CA PRO A 282 10.03 22.81 -22.23
C PRO A 282 8.82 21.86 -22.28
N GLY A 283 8.93 20.74 -22.99
CA GLY A 283 7.91 19.68 -23.03
C GLY A 283 7.70 18.94 -21.71
N LEU A 284 8.62 19.08 -20.75
CA LEU A 284 8.47 18.50 -19.40
C LEU A 284 7.65 19.40 -18.45
N ARG A 285 7.36 20.64 -18.85
CA ARG A 285 6.63 21.59 -17.99
C ARG A 285 5.28 21.10 -17.46
N PRO A 286 4.46 20.33 -18.22
CA PRO A 286 3.21 19.80 -17.67
C PRO A 286 3.38 18.70 -16.63
N LEU A 287 4.60 18.16 -16.48
CA LEU A 287 4.92 17.04 -15.60
C LEU A 287 5.65 17.48 -14.31
N LEU A 288 6.31 18.63 -14.32
CA LEU A 288 7.04 19.25 -13.22
C LEU A 288 6.23 20.39 -12.60
#